data_da246f46ffaaad013eab14b797d82312
#
_entry.id   da246f46ffaaad013eab14b797d82312
#
_cell.length_a   1.000
_cell.length_b   1.000
_cell.length_c   1.000
_cell.angle_alpha   90.00
_cell.angle_beta   90.00
_cell.angle_gamma   90.00
#
_symmetry.space_group_name_H-M   'P 1'
#
loop_
_entity.id
_entity.type
_entity.pdbx_description
1 polymer ?
#
loop_
_entity_poly.entity_id
_entity_poly.type
_entity_poly.pdbx_seq_one_letter_code
_entity_poly.pdbx_strand_id
1 'polypeptide(L)'
;MKNIDEKILMAEEEIKQLQNKRKKLISQQKQEERKKRDRRLYEKGAVFESIFSASKDFTKDEFYQLITFPNIKEEVNQKILKIIEKREKTEEENIEKQETVTETEQ
;
A
#
# COMPACT_ATOMS: atom_id res chain seq x y z
N MET A 1 13.27 -31.33 40.48
CA MET A 1 13.10 -31.56 39.03
C MET A 1 11.63 -31.46 38.64
N LYS A 2 11.35 -30.69 37.64
CA LYS A 2 9.99 -30.63 37.06
C LYS A 2 9.71 -31.92 36.31
N ASN A 3 8.56 -32.54 36.56
CA ASN A 3 8.16 -33.73 35.83
C ASN A 3 7.68 -33.38 34.41
N ILE A 4 7.44 -34.40 33.59
CA ILE A 4 7.03 -34.23 32.19
C ILE A 4 5.71 -33.49 32.10
N ASP A 5 4.76 -33.76 33.01
CA ASP A 5 3.44 -33.11 33.01
C ASP A 5 3.56 -31.58 33.23
N GLU A 6 4.43 -31.16 34.14
CA GLU A 6 4.70 -29.76 34.40
C GLU A 6 5.34 -29.08 33.18
N LYS A 7 6.26 -29.78 32.53
CA LYS A 7 6.90 -29.28 31.30
C LYS A 7 5.88 -29.09 30.16
N ILE A 8 4.93 -30.02 30.03
CA ILE A 8 3.88 -29.93 29.04
C ILE A 8 2.97 -28.74 29.33
N LEU A 9 2.59 -28.52 30.59
CA LEU A 9 1.77 -27.37 30.98
C LEU A 9 2.46 -26.04 30.67
N MET A 10 3.76 -25.96 30.96
CA MET A 10 4.54 -24.75 30.66
C MET A 10 4.63 -24.49 29.16
N ALA A 11 4.83 -25.54 28.36
CA ALA A 11 4.87 -25.43 26.90
C ALA A 11 3.53 -24.98 26.33
N GLU A 12 2.42 -25.51 26.83
CA GLU A 12 1.07 -25.12 26.41
C GLU A 12 0.81 -23.66 26.73
N GLU A 13 1.26 -23.18 27.89
CA GLU A 13 1.11 -21.78 28.28
C GLU A 13 1.93 -20.87 27.38
N GLU A 14 3.15 -21.23 27.02
CA GLU A 14 3.98 -20.48 26.08
C GLU A 14 3.35 -20.39 24.72
N ILE A 15 2.77 -21.50 24.22
CA ILE A 15 2.05 -21.52 22.94
C ILE A 15 0.88 -20.54 22.98
N LYS A 16 0.11 -20.54 24.07
CA LYS A 16 -1.02 -19.64 24.25
C LYS A 16 -0.59 -18.19 24.22
N GLN A 17 0.50 -17.86 24.92
CA GLN A 17 1.05 -16.51 24.94
C GLN A 17 1.52 -16.06 23.55
N LEU A 18 2.18 -16.94 22.80
CA LEU A 18 2.63 -16.68 21.45
C LEU A 18 1.45 -16.47 20.49
N GLN A 19 0.38 -17.25 20.63
CA GLN A 19 -0.83 -17.07 19.83
C GLN A 19 -1.48 -15.72 20.08
N ASN A 20 -1.54 -15.30 21.36
CA ASN A 20 -2.08 -13.98 21.72
C ASN A 20 -1.22 -12.85 21.16
N LYS A 21 0.09 -12.99 21.21
CA LYS A 21 1.04 -12.03 20.66
C LYS A 21 0.88 -11.93 19.15
N ARG A 22 0.71 -13.06 18.47
CA ARG A 22 0.47 -13.11 17.04
C ARG A 22 -0.81 -12.36 16.65
N LYS A 23 -1.89 -12.55 17.39
CA LYS A 23 -3.16 -11.84 17.16
C LYS A 23 -2.99 -10.34 17.29
N LYS A 24 -2.26 -9.87 18.28
CA LYS A 24 -1.97 -8.45 18.45
C LYS A 24 -1.17 -7.88 17.27
N LEU A 25 -0.15 -8.60 16.84
CA LEU A 25 0.69 -8.17 15.72
C LEU A 25 -0.11 -8.11 14.41
N ILE A 26 -0.97 -9.09 14.16
CA ILE A 26 -1.85 -9.08 12.98
C ILE A 26 -2.80 -7.89 13.01
N SER A 27 -3.38 -7.61 14.18
CA SER A 27 -4.27 -6.46 14.36
C SER A 27 -3.53 -5.14 14.11
N GLN A 28 -2.32 -4.98 14.65
CA GLN A 28 -1.48 -3.80 14.41
C GLN A 28 -1.13 -3.65 12.93
N GLN A 29 -0.78 -4.74 12.26
CA GLN A 29 -0.47 -4.73 10.84
C GLN A 29 -1.66 -4.24 10.01
N LYS A 30 -2.86 -4.74 10.30
CA LYS A 30 -4.09 -4.29 9.63
C LYS A 30 -4.37 -2.81 9.86
N GLN A 31 -4.13 -2.31 11.08
CA GLN A 31 -4.31 -0.89 11.39
C GLN A 31 -3.31 -0.03 10.63
N GLU A 32 -2.04 -0.45 10.55
CA GLU A 32 -1.02 0.27 9.81
C GLU A 32 -1.31 0.31 8.31
N GLU A 33 -1.75 -0.80 7.74
CA GLU A 33 -2.15 -0.87 6.34
C GLU A 33 -3.34 0.06 6.05
N ARG A 34 -4.32 0.09 6.97
CA ARG A 34 -5.47 0.98 6.86
C ARG A 34 -5.05 2.44 6.91
N LYS A 35 -4.16 2.81 7.84
CA LYS A 35 -3.64 4.17 7.94
C LYS A 35 -2.89 4.60 6.68
N LYS A 36 -2.05 3.71 6.14
CA LYS A 36 -1.33 3.96 4.90
C LYS A 36 -2.28 4.18 3.72
N ARG A 37 -3.31 3.34 3.63
CA ARG A 37 -4.33 3.46 2.58
C ARG A 37 -5.10 4.77 2.72
N ASP A 38 -5.54 5.11 3.93
CA ASP A 38 -6.31 6.32 4.19
C ASP A 38 -5.48 7.57 3.87
N ARG A 39 -4.21 7.57 4.27
CA ARG A 39 -3.29 8.65 3.97
C ARG A 39 -3.08 8.80 2.45
N ARG A 40 -2.88 7.70 1.76
CA ARG A 40 -2.71 7.69 0.30
C ARG A 40 -3.93 8.27 -0.41
N LEU A 41 -5.12 7.85 -0.01
CA LEU A 41 -6.38 8.34 -0.58
C LEU A 41 -6.63 9.80 -0.24
N TYR A 42 -6.31 10.19 0.99
CA TYR A 42 -6.42 11.57 1.44
C TYR A 42 -5.52 12.51 0.63
N GLU A 43 -4.27 12.14 0.45
CA GLU A 43 -3.32 12.94 -0.32
C GLU A 43 -3.76 13.09 -1.78
N LYS A 44 -4.24 12.02 -2.40
CA LYS A 44 -4.75 12.05 -3.77
C LYS A 44 -6.01 12.89 -3.89
N GLY A 45 -6.91 12.76 -2.93
CA GLY A 45 -8.12 13.57 -2.88
C GLY A 45 -7.82 15.06 -2.73
N ALA A 46 -6.84 15.39 -1.89
CA ALA A 46 -6.42 16.77 -1.68
C ALA A 46 -5.84 17.37 -2.96
N VAL A 47 -5.03 16.63 -3.69
CA VAL A 47 -4.49 17.07 -4.99
C VAL A 47 -5.63 17.31 -5.98
N PHE A 48 -6.58 16.39 -6.07
CA PHE A 48 -7.73 16.52 -6.97
C PHE A 48 -8.53 17.78 -6.65
N GLU A 49 -8.86 18.03 -5.39
CA GLU A 49 -9.62 19.20 -4.97
C GLU A 49 -8.84 20.50 -5.16
N SER A 50 -7.53 20.47 -5.05
CA SER A 50 -6.71 21.66 -5.31
C SER A 50 -6.73 22.09 -6.76
N ILE A 51 -6.82 21.11 -7.67
CA ILE A 51 -6.89 21.37 -9.10
C ILE A 51 -8.32 21.72 -9.51
N PHE A 52 -9.30 20.97 -9.00
CA PHE A 52 -10.71 21.12 -9.31
C PHE A 52 -11.48 21.57 -8.08
N SER A 53 -11.31 22.84 -7.71
CA SER A 53 -11.87 23.40 -6.47
C SER A 53 -13.39 23.32 -6.40
N ALA A 54 -14.07 23.35 -7.53
CA ALA A 54 -15.52 23.23 -7.59
C ALA A 54 -16.03 21.86 -7.15
N SER A 55 -15.19 20.84 -7.17
CA SER A 55 -15.55 19.48 -6.76
C SER A 55 -15.52 19.27 -5.25
N LYS A 56 -15.09 20.27 -4.48
CA LYS A 56 -14.95 20.17 -3.02
C LYS A 56 -16.23 19.75 -2.32
N ASP A 57 -17.36 20.27 -2.78
CA ASP A 57 -18.67 20.01 -2.18
C ASP A 57 -19.40 18.83 -2.81
N PHE A 58 -18.75 18.10 -3.71
CA PHE A 58 -19.35 16.94 -4.35
C PHE A 58 -19.51 15.79 -3.37
N THR A 59 -20.66 15.11 -3.46
CA THR A 59 -20.86 13.86 -2.74
C THR A 59 -20.05 12.75 -3.40
N LYS A 60 -19.93 11.62 -2.71
CA LYS A 60 -19.27 10.44 -3.25
C LYS A 60 -19.90 10.01 -4.58
N ASP A 61 -21.24 10.04 -4.68
CA ASP A 61 -21.94 9.63 -5.89
C ASP A 61 -21.69 10.60 -7.05
N GLU A 62 -21.68 11.89 -6.77
CA GLU A 62 -21.38 12.90 -7.77
C GLU A 62 -19.93 12.77 -8.27
N PHE A 63 -18.99 12.51 -7.37
CA PHE A 63 -17.61 12.26 -7.73
C PHE A 63 -17.47 11.01 -8.60
N TYR A 64 -18.17 9.95 -8.25
CA TYR A 64 -18.20 8.72 -9.03
C TYR A 64 -18.75 8.97 -10.43
N GLN A 65 -19.83 9.71 -10.55
CA GLN A 65 -20.41 10.09 -11.86
C GLN A 65 -19.42 10.88 -12.70
N LEU A 66 -18.69 11.81 -12.10
CA LEU A 66 -17.71 12.62 -12.81
C LEU A 66 -16.60 11.75 -13.41
N ILE A 67 -16.05 10.83 -12.62
CA ILE A 67 -14.92 10.00 -13.05
C ILE A 67 -15.34 8.90 -14.01
N THR A 68 -16.60 8.48 -13.96
CA THR A 68 -17.10 7.39 -14.82
C THR A 68 -17.68 7.86 -16.14
N PHE A 69 -17.66 9.16 -16.45
CA PHE A 69 -18.00 9.62 -17.79
C PHE A 69 -17.11 8.88 -18.81
N PRO A 70 -17.70 8.30 -19.89
CA PRO A 70 -16.94 7.42 -20.78
C PRO A 70 -15.65 8.04 -21.34
N ASN A 71 -15.71 9.28 -21.80
CA ASN A 71 -14.55 9.95 -22.36
C ASN A 71 -13.48 10.24 -21.31
N ILE A 72 -13.89 10.67 -20.13
CA ILE A 72 -12.96 11.00 -19.04
C ILE A 72 -12.27 9.73 -18.52
N LYS A 73 -13.05 8.67 -18.32
CA LYS A 73 -12.51 7.39 -17.85
C LYS A 73 -11.48 6.83 -18.83
N GLU A 74 -11.77 6.87 -20.11
CA GLU A 74 -10.88 6.37 -21.15
C GLU A 74 -9.58 7.18 -21.23
N GLU A 75 -9.68 8.51 -21.22
CA GLU A 75 -8.51 9.39 -21.23
C GLU A 75 -7.62 9.20 -20.00
N VAL A 76 -8.23 9.08 -18.83
CA VAL A 76 -7.49 8.84 -17.58
C VAL A 76 -6.78 7.49 -17.62
N ASN A 77 -7.46 6.45 -18.10
CA ASN A 77 -6.85 5.12 -18.23
C ASN A 77 -5.66 5.14 -19.18
N GLN A 78 -5.75 5.82 -20.30
CA GLN A 78 -4.64 5.96 -21.23
C GLN A 78 -3.46 6.69 -20.61
N LYS A 79 -3.71 7.75 -19.87
CA LYS A 79 -2.66 8.50 -19.17
C LYS A 79 -2.02 7.68 -18.05
N ILE A 80 -2.81 6.89 -17.33
CA ILE A 80 -2.29 5.97 -16.31
C ILE A 80 -1.31 4.97 -16.94
N LEU A 81 -1.67 4.38 -18.07
CA LEU A 81 -0.79 3.44 -18.77
C LEU A 81 0.52 4.10 -19.19
N LYS A 82 0.46 5.34 -19.70
CA LYS A 82 1.67 6.08 -20.05
C LYS A 82 2.57 6.36 -18.86
N ILE A 83 2.00 6.69 -17.71
CA ILE A 83 2.76 6.93 -16.48
C ILE A 83 3.43 5.64 -16.01
N ILE A 84 2.72 4.52 -16.06
CA ILE A 84 3.26 3.21 -15.69
C ILE A 84 4.42 2.82 -16.61
N GLU A 85 4.26 2.98 -17.92
CA GLU A 85 5.33 2.72 -18.89
C GLU A 85 6.58 3.56 -18.61
N LYS A 86 6.39 4.84 -18.30
CA LYS A 86 7.48 5.74 -17.97
C LYS A 86 8.22 5.31 -16.71
N ARG A 87 7.48 4.81 -15.70
CA ARG A 87 8.07 4.26 -14.48
C ARG A 87 8.93 3.04 -14.77
N GLU A 88 8.42 2.11 -15.56
CA GLU A 88 9.12 0.90 -15.93
C GLU A 88 10.44 1.22 -16.67
N LYS A 89 10.40 2.14 -17.62
CA LYS A 89 11.59 2.59 -18.32
C LYS A 89 12.62 3.22 -17.38
N THR A 90 12.16 4.04 -16.42
CA THR A 90 13.05 4.67 -15.46
C THR A 90 13.70 3.63 -14.54
N GLU A 91 12.95 2.62 -14.11
CA GLU A 91 13.46 1.52 -13.30
C GLU A 91 14.48 0.70 -14.09
N GLU A 92 14.20 0.36 -15.35
CA GLU A 92 15.14 -0.36 -16.23
C GLU A 92 16.44 0.42 -16.42
N GLU A 93 16.36 1.73 -16.70
CA GLU A 93 17.52 2.60 -16.83
C GLU A 93 18.34 2.66 -15.55
N ASN A 94 17.71 2.72 -14.39
CA ASN A 94 18.39 2.73 -13.09
C ASN A 94 19.09 1.39 -12.82
N ILE A 95 18.47 0.27 -13.17
CA ILE A 95 19.06 -1.05 -13.03
C ILE A 95 20.27 -1.18 -13.94
N GLU A 96 20.18 -0.76 -15.19
CA GLU A 96 21.30 -0.77 -16.14
C GLU A 96 22.47 0.09 -15.64
N LYS A 97 22.19 1.28 -15.10
CA LYS A 97 23.20 2.16 -14.53
C LYS A 97 23.90 1.52 -13.33
N GLN A 98 23.15 0.83 -12.47
CA GLN A 98 23.71 0.14 -11.31
C GLN A 98 24.59 -1.03 -11.73
N GLU A 99 24.17 -1.82 -12.72
CA GLU A 99 24.95 -2.92 -13.27
C GLU A 99 26.25 -2.42 -13.91
N THR A 100 26.18 -1.33 -14.66
CA THR A 100 27.34 -0.73 -15.30
C THR A 100 28.34 -0.21 -14.27
N VAL A 101 27.87 0.42 -13.19
CA VAL A 101 28.73 0.90 -12.10
C VAL A 101 29.39 -0.27 -11.37
N THR A 102 28.66 -1.35 -11.13
CA THR A 102 29.20 -2.53 -10.47
C THR A 102 30.28 -3.21 -11.31
N GLU A 103 30.12 -3.25 -12.62
CA GLU A 103 31.11 -3.80 -13.55
C GLU A 103 32.40 -2.95 -13.61
N THR A 104 32.27 -1.62 -13.51
CA THR A 104 33.42 -0.71 -13.55
C THR A 104 34.26 -0.69 -12.27
N GLU A 105 33.70 -1.10 -11.15
CA GLU A 105 34.43 -1.19 -9.87
C GLU A 105 35.28 -2.45 -9.74
N GLN A 106 35.11 -3.42 -10.62
CA GLN A 106 35.92 -4.61 -10.67
C GLN A 106 37.20 -4.38 -11.53
#